data_3af07f658395b739601938141c8e2995
#
_entry.id   3af07f658395b739601938141c8e2995
#
_cell.length_a   1.000
_cell.length_b   1.000
_cell.length_c   1.000
_cell.angle_alpha   90.00
_cell.angle_beta   90.00
_cell.angle_gamma   90.00
#
_symmetry.space_group_name_H-M   'P 1'
#
loop_
_entity.id
_entity.type
_entity.pdbx_description
1 polymer ?
#
loop_
_entity_poly.entity_id
_entity_poly.type
_entity_poly.pdbx_seq_one_letter_code
_entity_poly.pdbx_strand_id
1 'polypeptide(L)'
;MIITIINWISVDESYIANLQKKLMEAINMKESMEPLINDGFAGDSAKRCLSYIQSKREKGKHVVGIYCGYAPMEVIRAADIVPAVLCAFADKTIAAGEEVLPANLCPLIKSSYGFIRTDTCPFYALSQAIIAETTCDGKKKMFEMIADIKPTHVMDLPQLPDQKEAQDNWTAMIRRLSGFLETTFDCKVTDAAVEQEIKNTNLKNKLLNQIFDFAALTPCPITWQEIYDLTYLGQVATTEDMLPMLENCITRLKQRVAQGVYHGHKDSPRVLVTGCPVGGDATKVFKVIEEAGGVIVYLDACTGMKSYSGFIEANTKDPFAAISRRYLEIPCSCMTPNTRRLTELDKIIEKYKPDVVIDVCCTPVILIMSNRQR
;
A
#
# COMPACT_ATOMS: atom_id res chain seq x y z
N MET A 1 7.41 7.00 21.05
CA MET A 1 8.32 5.83 21.12
C MET A 1 8.33 5.37 22.57
N ILE A 2 7.51 4.37 22.92
CA ILE A 2 7.57 3.75 24.24
C ILE A 2 8.54 2.59 24.11
N ILE A 3 9.78 2.80 24.57
CA ILE A 3 10.76 1.73 24.72
C ILE A 3 10.47 1.11 26.06
N THR A 4 9.90 -0.10 26.08
CA THR A 4 9.86 -0.93 27.28
C THR A 4 11.27 -1.48 27.48
N ILE A 5 11.94 -0.99 28.53
CA ILE A 5 13.26 -1.50 28.94
C ILE A 5 13.04 -2.91 29.48
N ILE A 6 13.48 -3.91 28.71
CA ILE A 6 13.58 -5.28 29.19
C ILE A 6 14.80 -5.35 30.13
N ASN A 7 14.56 -5.72 31.38
CA ASN A 7 15.61 -5.98 32.36
C ASN A 7 16.61 -7.02 31.81
N TRP A 8 17.88 -6.71 31.91
CA TRP A 8 18.98 -7.64 31.60
C TRP A 8 18.89 -8.88 32.48
N ILE A 9 18.40 -9.98 31.92
CA ILE A 9 18.64 -11.32 32.43
C ILE A 9 19.99 -11.73 31.87
N SER A 10 20.86 -12.31 32.69
CA SER A 10 22.14 -12.90 32.24
C SER A 10 21.85 -13.92 31.14
N VAL A 11 22.11 -13.54 29.89
CA VAL A 11 21.90 -14.42 28.73
C VAL A 11 23.12 -15.34 28.65
N ASP A 12 22.89 -16.64 28.63
CA ASP A 12 23.90 -17.67 28.47
C ASP A 12 24.73 -17.43 27.19
N GLU A 13 26.06 -17.47 27.29
CA GLU A 13 26.95 -17.28 26.15
C GLU A 13 26.67 -18.28 25.02
N SER A 14 26.23 -19.48 25.35
CA SER A 14 25.82 -20.50 24.37
C SER A 14 24.56 -20.04 23.56
N TYR A 15 23.66 -19.34 24.20
CA TYR A 15 22.46 -18.77 23.55
C TYR A 15 22.85 -17.63 22.59
N ILE A 16 23.78 -16.75 23.02
CA ILE A 16 24.31 -15.67 22.17
C ILE A 16 25.04 -16.23 20.94
N ALA A 17 25.91 -17.23 21.15
CA ALA A 17 26.63 -17.89 20.06
C ALA A 17 25.70 -18.59 19.07
N ASN A 18 24.61 -19.18 19.53
CA ASN A 18 23.59 -19.82 18.69
C ASN A 18 22.78 -18.76 17.90
N LEU A 19 22.45 -17.61 18.53
CA LEU A 19 21.81 -16.48 17.87
C LEU A 19 22.73 -15.89 16.79
N GLN A 20 24.02 -15.70 17.08
CA GLN A 20 24.99 -15.19 16.12
C GLN A 20 25.16 -16.16 14.93
N LYS A 21 25.23 -17.46 15.17
CA LYS A 21 25.28 -18.46 14.11
C LYS A 21 24.04 -18.44 13.25
N LYS A 22 22.84 -18.41 13.82
CA LYS A 22 21.57 -18.30 13.10
C LYS A 22 21.47 -17.00 12.28
N LEU A 23 21.96 -15.89 12.85
CA LEU A 23 22.01 -14.61 12.18
C LEU A 23 22.95 -14.64 10.96
N MET A 24 24.15 -15.23 11.10
CA MET A 24 25.09 -15.39 9.99
C MET A 24 24.54 -16.31 8.89
N GLU A 25 23.87 -17.40 9.27
CA GLU A 25 23.19 -18.29 8.32
C GLU A 25 22.06 -17.56 7.57
N ALA A 26 21.26 -16.75 8.27
CA ALA A 26 20.20 -15.92 7.66
C ALA A 26 20.75 -14.84 6.73
N ILE A 27 21.87 -14.18 7.09
CA ILE A 27 22.55 -13.20 6.24
C ILE A 27 23.08 -13.88 4.98
N ASN A 28 23.75 -15.02 5.10
CA ASN A 28 24.28 -15.78 3.96
C ASN A 28 23.16 -16.27 3.02
N MET A 29 22.02 -16.69 3.57
CA MET A 29 20.85 -17.10 2.79
C MET A 29 20.22 -15.89 2.04
N LYS A 30 20.15 -14.72 2.67
CA LYS A 30 19.62 -13.49 2.06
C LYS A 30 20.51 -13.01 0.91
N GLU A 31 21.85 -13.10 1.07
CA GLU A 31 22.81 -12.76 0.01
C GLU A 31 22.74 -13.72 -1.20
N SER A 32 22.28 -14.97 -0.99
CA SER A 32 22.15 -15.97 -2.07
C SER A 32 20.82 -15.91 -2.83
N MET A 33 19.82 -15.19 -2.32
CA MET A 33 18.52 -15.08 -2.97
C MET A 33 18.52 -13.97 -4.02
N GLU A 34 18.47 -14.34 -5.30
CA GLU A 34 18.22 -13.37 -6.36
C GLU A 34 16.83 -12.72 -6.18
N PRO A 35 16.74 -11.37 -6.29
CA PRO A 35 15.47 -10.66 -6.19
C PRO A 35 14.43 -11.16 -7.20
N LEU A 36 13.16 -11.25 -6.82
CA LEU A 36 12.08 -11.65 -7.74
C LEU A 36 11.95 -10.71 -8.94
N ILE A 37 12.16 -9.41 -8.70
CA ILE A 37 12.19 -8.38 -9.73
C ILE A 37 13.64 -7.95 -9.93
N ASN A 38 14.18 -8.26 -11.11
CA ASN A 38 15.56 -7.89 -11.48
C ASN A 38 15.53 -6.81 -12.58
N ASP A 39 15.23 -5.57 -12.19
CA ASP A 39 15.10 -4.40 -13.06
C ASP A 39 16.07 -3.26 -12.69
N GLY A 40 17.03 -3.53 -11.81
CA GLY A 40 18.00 -2.55 -11.32
C GLY A 40 17.48 -1.66 -10.18
N PHE A 41 16.24 -1.85 -9.70
CA PHE A 41 15.62 -1.08 -8.61
C PHE A 41 15.31 -1.94 -7.37
N ALA A 42 15.95 -3.08 -7.21
CA ALA A 42 15.71 -3.96 -6.07
C ALA A 42 15.88 -3.20 -4.75
N GLY A 43 14.85 -3.22 -3.89
CA GLY A 43 14.85 -2.50 -2.60
C GLY A 43 14.58 -1.00 -2.69
N ASP A 44 14.36 -0.42 -3.87
CA ASP A 44 14.00 1.00 -4.06
C ASP A 44 12.67 1.12 -4.83
N SER A 45 11.58 0.77 -4.14
CA SER A 45 10.23 0.79 -4.70
C SER A 45 9.80 2.18 -5.20
N ALA A 46 10.25 3.26 -4.50
CA ALA A 46 9.92 4.62 -4.88
C ALA A 46 10.57 5.00 -6.22
N LYS A 47 11.85 4.68 -6.38
CA LYS A 47 12.59 4.96 -7.62
C LYS A 47 12.04 4.13 -8.79
N ARG A 48 11.68 2.86 -8.56
CA ARG A 48 11.01 2.02 -9.55
C ARG A 48 9.72 2.66 -10.05
N CYS A 49 8.84 3.10 -9.14
CA CYS A 49 7.59 3.76 -9.49
C CYS A 49 7.82 5.08 -10.22
N LEU A 50 8.78 5.87 -9.77
CA LEU A 50 9.13 7.13 -10.43
C LEU A 50 9.59 6.90 -11.87
N SER A 51 10.51 5.93 -12.09
CA SER A 51 10.99 5.56 -13.42
C SER A 51 9.85 5.09 -14.33
N TYR A 52 8.92 4.28 -13.79
CA TYR A 52 7.73 3.86 -14.54
C TYR A 52 6.87 5.06 -14.96
N ILE A 53 6.54 5.96 -14.03
CA ILE A 53 5.72 7.14 -14.31
C ILE A 53 6.40 8.06 -15.33
N GLN A 54 7.71 8.29 -15.19
CA GLN A 54 8.49 9.09 -16.14
C GLN A 54 8.44 8.48 -17.55
N SER A 55 8.65 7.17 -17.68
CA SER A 55 8.58 6.49 -18.97
C SER A 55 7.21 6.59 -19.64
N LYS A 56 6.14 6.64 -18.86
CA LYS A 56 4.78 6.84 -19.38
C LYS A 56 4.54 8.31 -19.79
N ARG A 57 5.07 9.27 -19.03
CA ARG A 57 5.04 10.69 -19.39
C ARG A 57 5.77 10.97 -20.70
N GLU A 58 6.94 10.38 -20.90
CA GLU A 58 7.72 10.48 -22.15
C GLU A 58 6.95 9.94 -23.36
N LYS A 59 6.06 8.95 -23.14
CA LYS A 59 5.14 8.41 -24.15
C LYS A 59 3.84 9.25 -24.29
N GLY A 60 3.77 10.42 -23.68
CA GLY A 60 2.63 11.35 -23.79
C GLY A 60 1.47 11.03 -22.85
N LYS A 61 1.58 10.09 -21.93
CA LYS A 61 0.50 9.78 -20.97
C LYS A 61 0.34 10.90 -19.94
N HIS A 62 -0.90 11.16 -19.54
CA HIS A 62 -1.21 12.03 -18.42
C HIS A 62 -0.93 11.35 -17.09
N VAL A 63 -0.68 12.15 -16.05
CA VAL A 63 -0.43 11.66 -14.70
C VAL A 63 -1.32 12.40 -13.71
N VAL A 64 -1.97 11.66 -12.81
CA VAL A 64 -2.78 12.22 -11.73
C VAL A 64 -2.25 11.74 -10.38
N GLY A 65 -2.12 12.67 -9.44
CA GLY A 65 -1.70 12.35 -8.07
C GLY A 65 -2.86 11.79 -7.25
N ILE A 66 -2.59 10.77 -6.42
CA ILE A 66 -3.55 10.17 -5.50
C ILE A 66 -2.95 10.06 -4.10
N TYR A 67 -3.79 10.11 -3.06
CA TYR A 67 -3.33 10.02 -1.67
C TYR A 67 -3.81 8.78 -0.91
N CYS A 68 -4.79 8.05 -1.44
CA CYS A 68 -5.39 6.94 -0.71
C CYS A 68 -5.82 5.80 -1.62
N GLY A 69 -5.92 4.61 -1.04
CA GLY A 69 -6.47 3.44 -1.72
C GLY A 69 -7.97 3.51 -2.05
N TYR A 70 -8.64 4.61 -1.71
CA TYR A 70 -10.03 4.88 -2.12
C TYR A 70 -10.14 5.58 -3.49
N ALA A 71 -9.04 6.05 -4.08
CA ALA A 71 -9.05 6.54 -5.46
C ALA A 71 -9.41 5.39 -6.42
N PRO A 72 -10.51 5.51 -7.21
CA PRO A 72 -10.94 4.44 -8.10
C PRO A 72 -9.97 4.27 -9.28
N MET A 73 -9.01 3.35 -9.12
CA MET A 73 -7.94 3.10 -10.09
C MET A 73 -8.47 2.67 -11.46
N GLU A 74 -9.60 1.97 -11.47
CA GLU A 74 -10.27 1.50 -12.68
C GLU A 74 -10.74 2.67 -13.55
N VAL A 75 -11.28 3.72 -12.92
CA VAL A 75 -11.73 4.92 -13.62
C VAL A 75 -10.55 5.74 -14.13
N ILE A 76 -9.50 5.88 -13.34
CA ILE A 76 -8.27 6.59 -13.73
C ILE A 76 -7.62 5.91 -14.94
N ARG A 77 -7.50 4.58 -14.91
CA ARG A 77 -6.91 3.79 -15.99
C ARG A 77 -7.81 3.71 -17.23
N ALA A 78 -9.13 3.68 -17.05
CA ALA A 78 -10.09 3.76 -18.16
C ALA A 78 -10.00 5.08 -18.92
N ALA A 79 -9.52 6.15 -18.27
CA ALA A 79 -9.16 7.42 -18.90
C ALA A 79 -7.78 7.42 -19.56
N ASP A 80 -7.06 6.29 -19.56
CA ASP A 80 -5.68 6.16 -20.03
C ASP A 80 -4.68 7.06 -19.28
N ILE A 81 -4.92 7.30 -17.98
CA ILE A 81 -4.14 8.16 -17.10
C ILE A 81 -3.35 7.31 -16.11
N VAL A 82 -2.11 7.72 -15.82
CA VAL A 82 -1.22 7.03 -14.88
C VAL A 82 -1.41 7.62 -13.47
N PRO A 83 -1.74 6.81 -12.45
CA PRO A 83 -1.77 7.28 -11.07
C PRO A 83 -0.36 7.42 -10.50
N ALA A 84 -0.13 8.46 -9.69
CA ALA A 84 1.07 8.66 -8.91
C ALA A 84 0.70 8.76 -7.43
N VAL A 85 1.23 7.87 -6.58
CA VAL A 85 0.96 7.88 -5.13
C VAL A 85 1.78 8.98 -4.47
N LEU A 86 1.09 9.91 -3.80
CA LEU A 86 1.68 11.11 -3.21
C LEU A 86 1.89 11.03 -1.69
N CYS A 87 1.52 9.92 -1.05
CA CYS A 87 1.79 9.72 0.36
C CYS A 87 3.30 9.72 0.62
N ALA A 88 3.77 10.71 1.37
CA ALA A 88 5.17 10.83 1.73
C ALA A 88 5.44 10.22 3.11
N PHE A 89 6.60 9.57 3.24
CA PHE A 89 7.03 8.87 4.44
C PHE A 89 8.44 9.34 4.87
N ALA A 90 8.69 10.66 4.81
CA ALA A 90 9.99 11.22 5.08
C ALA A 90 9.92 12.25 6.22
N ASP A 91 10.79 12.11 7.22
CA ASP A 91 10.84 13.03 8.36
C ASP A 91 11.30 14.44 7.96
N LYS A 92 12.19 14.54 6.97
CA LYS A 92 12.85 15.79 6.54
C LYS A 92 11.90 16.93 6.11
N THR A 93 10.68 16.60 5.67
CA THR A 93 9.72 17.60 5.17
C THR A 93 8.64 17.96 6.18
N ILE A 94 8.62 17.31 7.36
CA ILE A 94 7.61 17.56 8.41
C ILE A 94 7.68 19.01 8.89
N ALA A 95 8.87 19.54 9.16
CA ALA A 95 9.04 20.91 9.65
C ALA A 95 8.44 21.94 8.67
N ALA A 96 8.67 21.79 7.38
CA ALA A 96 8.08 22.66 6.36
C ALA A 96 6.54 22.53 6.30
N GLY A 97 5.99 21.35 6.57
CA GLY A 97 4.55 21.16 6.71
C GLY A 97 3.97 21.87 7.96
N GLU A 98 4.70 21.87 9.05
CA GLU A 98 4.31 22.48 10.34
C GLU A 98 4.33 24.02 10.32
N GLU A 99 4.93 24.65 9.33
CA GLU A 99 4.80 26.10 9.13
C GLU A 99 3.35 26.56 8.89
N VAL A 100 2.50 25.64 8.39
CA VAL A 100 1.10 25.94 8.06
C VAL A 100 0.13 24.99 8.77
N LEU A 101 0.49 23.71 8.87
CA LEU A 101 -0.32 22.69 9.48
C LEU A 101 -0.03 22.57 10.99
N PRO A 102 -1.03 22.30 11.84
CA PRO A 102 -0.82 22.12 13.27
C PRO A 102 0.21 21.03 13.59
N ALA A 103 1.09 21.28 14.57
CA ALA A 103 2.14 20.35 14.97
C ALA A 103 1.61 18.99 15.48
N ASN A 104 0.40 18.97 16.06
CA ASN A 104 -0.27 17.75 16.53
C ASN A 104 -0.97 16.95 15.40
N LEU A 105 -0.88 17.39 14.14
CA LEU A 105 -1.43 16.67 12.99
C LEU A 105 -0.59 15.42 12.67
N CYS A 106 -1.21 14.47 11.98
CA CYS A 106 -0.54 13.23 11.53
C CYS A 106 0.76 13.51 10.78
N PRO A 107 1.89 12.90 11.14
CA PRO A 107 3.19 13.10 10.47
C PRO A 107 3.14 12.81 8.97
N LEU A 108 2.35 11.83 8.54
CA LEU A 108 2.18 11.47 7.13
C LEU A 108 1.58 12.64 6.32
N ILE A 109 0.61 13.35 6.89
CA ILE A 109 -0.02 14.52 6.26
C ILE A 109 0.96 15.68 6.22
N LYS A 110 1.64 15.96 7.33
CA LYS A 110 2.65 17.03 7.41
C LYS A 110 3.80 16.80 6.45
N SER A 111 4.32 15.58 6.37
CA SER A 111 5.36 15.20 5.42
C SER A 111 4.90 15.37 3.97
N SER A 112 3.70 14.89 3.64
CA SER A 112 3.15 14.99 2.29
C SER A 112 2.97 16.46 1.85
N TYR A 113 2.44 17.31 2.71
CA TYR A 113 2.30 18.73 2.43
C TYR A 113 3.64 19.47 2.42
N GLY A 114 4.55 19.10 3.30
CA GLY A 114 5.90 19.63 3.35
C GLY A 114 6.69 19.42 2.05
N PHE A 115 6.53 18.27 1.42
CA PHE A 115 7.10 18.01 0.09
C PHE A 115 6.55 18.94 -1.00
N ILE A 116 5.26 19.31 -0.92
CA ILE A 116 4.64 20.28 -1.85
C ILE A 116 5.21 21.67 -1.60
N ARG A 117 5.28 22.10 -0.33
CA ARG A 117 5.78 23.42 0.05
C ARG A 117 7.25 23.63 -0.32
N THR A 118 8.07 22.59 -0.25
CA THR A 118 9.49 22.65 -0.60
C THR A 118 9.76 22.35 -2.08
N ASP A 119 8.72 22.07 -2.87
CA ASP A 119 8.82 21.69 -4.29
C ASP A 119 9.85 20.57 -4.53
N THR A 120 9.86 19.57 -3.63
CA THR A 120 10.85 18.48 -3.69
C THR A 120 10.22 17.11 -3.96
N CYS A 121 8.91 17.03 -4.22
CA CYS A 121 8.22 15.79 -4.56
C CYS A 121 8.23 15.55 -6.07
N PRO A 122 9.00 14.59 -6.60
CA PRO A 122 9.01 14.31 -8.03
C PRO A 122 7.67 13.74 -8.53
N PHE A 123 6.95 12.99 -7.70
CA PHE A 123 5.63 12.46 -8.04
C PHE A 123 4.59 13.59 -8.17
N TYR A 124 4.60 14.56 -7.26
CA TYR A 124 3.73 15.73 -7.33
C TYR A 124 4.05 16.62 -8.53
N ALA A 125 5.34 16.82 -8.82
CA ALA A 125 5.79 17.60 -9.98
C ALA A 125 5.31 16.98 -11.30
N LEU A 126 5.30 15.64 -11.42
CA LEU A 126 4.81 14.93 -12.61
C LEU A 126 3.28 14.90 -12.71
N SER A 127 2.57 15.07 -11.60
CA SER A 127 1.11 15.03 -11.57
C SER A 127 0.49 16.33 -12.11
N GLN A 128 -0.46 16.24 -13.01
CA GLN A 128 -1.13 17.39 -13.62
C GLN A 128 -2.40 17.81 -12.87
N ALA A 129 -3.00 16.87 -12.15
CA ALA A 129 -4.14 17.09 -11.26
C ALA A 129 -4.06 16.13 -10.06
N ILE A 130 -4.89 16.38 -9.04
CA ILE A 130 -4.91 15.61 -7.80
C ILE A 130 -6.31 15.03 -7.58
N ILE A 131 -6.37 13.77 -7.17
CA ILE A 131 -7.58 13.12 -6.65
C ILE A 131 -7.42 12.97 -5.13
N ALA A 132 -8.40 13.44 -4.39
CA ALA A 132 -8.32 13.68 -2.95
C ALA A 132 -9.54 13.08 -2.23
N GLU A 133 -9.33 12.06 -1.42
CA GLU A 133 -10.41 11.38 -0.69
C GLU A 133 -10.47 11.83 0.77
N THR A 134 -11.67 12.17 1.26
CA THR A 134 -11.88 12.74 2.59
C THR A 134 -11.83 11.69 3.70
N THR A 135 -10.74 10.94 3.80
CA THR A 135 -10.59 9.84 4.77
C THR A 135 -10.37 10.31 6.21
N CYS A 136 -9.85 11.52 6.42
CA CYS A 136 -9.71 12.14 7.74
C CYS A 136 -9.70 13.66 7.65
N ASP A 137 -9.96 14.34 8.78
CA ASP A 137 -10.08 15.80 8.81
C ASP A 137 -8.79 16.54 8.43
N GLY A 138 -7.65 16.01 8.83
CA GLY A 138 -6.36 16.59 8.44
C GLY A 138 -6.14 16.59 6.93
N LYS A 139 -6.52 15.52 6.23
CA LYS A 139 -6.48 15.46 4.77
C LYS A 139 -7.42 16.46 4.12
N LYS A 140 -8.65 16.60 4.62
CA LYS A 140 -9.62 17.56 4.08
C LYS A 140 -9.02 18.96 4.00
N LYS A 141 -8.35 19.41 5.06
CA LYS A 141 -7.74 20.74 5.09
C LYS A 141 -6.48 20.85 4.25
N MET A 142 -5.67 19.80 4.20
CA MET A 142 -4.53 19.74 3.27
C MET A 142 -5.00 19.84 1.82
N PHE A 143 -6.07 19.17 1.43
CA PHE A 143 -6.59 19.19 0.07
C PHE A 143 -7.15 20.55 -0.34
N GLU A 144 -7.78 21.29 0.58
CA GLU A 144 -8.19 22.68 0.37
C GLU A 144 -7.00 23.56 -0.04
N MET A 145 -5.89 23.45 0.67
CA MET A 145 -4.66 24.19 0.35
C MET A 145 -3.99 23.72 -0.96
N ILE A 146 -4.05 22.43 -1.27
CA ILE A 146 -3.52 21.89 -2.53
C ILE A 146 -4.35 22.38 -3.73
N ALA A 147 -5.66 22.53 -3.56
CA ALA A 147 -6.56 23.01 -4.60
C ALA A 147 -6.24 24.43 -5.06
N ASP A 148 -5.63 25.27 -4.22
CA ASP A 148 -5.16 26.62 -4.60
C ASP A 148 -3.91 26.56 -5.51
N ILE A 149 -3.21 25.42 -5.56
CA ILE A 149 -1.94 25.27 -6.30
C ILE A 149 -2.14 24.45 -7.58
N LYS A 150 -2.97 23.42 -7.55
CA LYS A 150 -3.12 22.45 -8.65
C LYS A 150 -4.59 21.99 -8.78
N PRO A 151 -5.10 21.75 -9.99
CA PRO A 151 -6.45 21.20 -10.17
C PRO A 151 -6.66 19.98 -9.28
N THR A 152 -7.65 20.04 -8.39
CA THR A 152 -7.88 19.01 -7.37
C THR A 152 -9.35 18.62 -7.37
N HIS A 153 -9.63 17.33 -7.48
CA HIS A 153 -10.96 16.74 -7.34
C HIS A 153 -11.11 16.09 -5.98
N VAL A 154 -11.98 16.66 -5.15
CA VAL A 154 -12.25 16.13 -3.81
C VAL A 154 -13.42 15.15 -3.88
N MET A 155 -13.20 13.93 -3.37
CA MET A 155 -14.19 12.87 -3.26
C MET A 155 -14.60 12.72 -1.79
N ASP A 156 -15.85 13.00 -1.47
CA ASP A 156 -16.37 12.86 -0.13
C ASP A 156 -16.69 11.40 0.17
N LEU A 157 -15.83 10.76 1.01
CA LEU A 157 -15.94 9.35 1.36
C LEU A 157 -16.99 9.16 2.46
N PRO A 158 -18.07 8.41 2.22
CA PRO A 158 -19.01 8.03 3.26
C PRO A 158 -18.38 7.06 4.26
N GLN A 159 -18.42 7.40 5.55
CA GLN A 159 -17.77 6.61 6.60
C GLN A 159 -18.69 5.58 7.26
N LEU A 160 -19.96 5.51 6.85
CA LEU A 160 -20.95 4.51 7.25
C LEU A 160 -21.23 3.56 6.06
N PRO A 161 -20.33 2.61 5.74
CA PRO A 161 -20.29 1.93 4.46
C PRO A 161 -21.48 1.00 4.19
N ASP A 162 -22.16 0.56 5.24
CA ASP A 162 -23.26 -0.42 5.15
C ASP A 162 -24.63 0.24 4.88
N GLN A 163 -24.68 1.56 4.81
CA GLN A 163 -25.91 2.29 4.48
C GLN A 163 -26.07 2.35 2.95
N LYS A 164 -27.33 2.23 2.49
CA LYS A 164 -27.64 2.33 1.05
C LYS A 164 -27.23 3.70 0.49
N GLU A 165 -27.51 4.75 1.24
CA GLU A 165 -27.15 6.13 0.89
C GLU A 165 -25.64 6.31 0.71
N ALA A 166 -24.82 5.58 1.47
CA ALA A 166 -23.37 5.58 1.33
C ALA A 166 -22.94 5.04 -0.03
N GLN A 167 -23.54 3.95 -0.47
CA GLN A 167 -23.24 3.35 -1.78
C GLN A 167 -23.67 4.26 -2.92
N ASP A 168 -24.87 4.83 -2.84
CA ASP A 168 -25.40 5.74 -3.87
C ASP A 168 -24.53 7.00 -3.96
N ASN A 169 -24.17 7.59 -2.82
CA ASN A 169 -23.28 8.75 -2.73
C ASN A 169 -21.89 8.45 -3.31
N TRP A 170 -21.29 7.32 -2.92
CA TRP A 170 -19.96 6.97 -3.41
C TRP A 170 -19.96 6.69 -4.91
N THR A 171 -20.99 6.02 -5.43
CA THR A 171 -21.18 5.82 -6.88
C THR A 171 -21.26 7.18 -7.61
N ALA A 172 -22.01 8.14 -7.05
CA ALA A 172 -22.11 9.48 -7.62
C ALA A 172 -20.74 10.22 -7.60
N MET A 173 -19.95 10.07 -6.52
CA MET A 173 -18.59 10.62 -6.46
C MET A 173 -17.66 10.02 -7.51
N ILE A 174 -17.73 8.70 -7.73
CA ILE A 174 -16.92 8.03 -8.76
C ILE A 174 -17.31 8.51 -10.16
N ARG A 175 -18.60 8.72 -10.45
CA ARG A 175 -19.04 9.30 -11.72
C ARG A 175 -18.60 10.75 -11.89
N ARG A 176 -18.59 11.57 -10.82
CA ARG A 176 -18.05 12.94 -10.87
C ARG A 176 -16.55 12.95 -11.15
N LEU A 177 -15.80 11.98 -10.59
CA LEU A 177 -14.39 11.81 -10.94
C LEU A 177 -14.21 11.54 -12.43
N SER A 178 -15.03 10.67 -13.02
CA SER A 178 -15.00 10.42 -14.48
C SER A 178 -15.16 11.74 -15.26
N GLY A 179 -16.17 12.56 -14.95
CA GLY A 179 -16.38 13.85 -15.58
C GLY A 179 -15.23 14.85 -15.35
N PHE A 180 -14.63 14.85 -14.15
CA PHE A 180 -13.44 15.66 -13.86
C PHE A 180 -12.24 15.27 -14.74
N LEU A 181 -11.99 13.96 -14.89
CA LEU A 181 -10.90 13.46 -15.74
C LEU A 181 -11.14 13.81 -17.22
N GLU A 182 -12.36 13.62 -17.72
CA GLU A 182 -12.73 13.96 -19.09
C GLU A 182 -12.51 15.44 -19.39
N THR A 183 -12.93 16.32 -18.49
CA THR A 183 -12.79 17.78 -18.68
C THR A 183 -11.34 18.23 -18.54
N THR A 184 -10.58 17.66 -17.59
CA THR A 184 -9.21 18.11 -17.28
C THR A 184 -8.20 17.63 -18.32
N PHE A 185 -8.42 16.45 -18.90
CA PHE A 185 -7.44 15.78 -19.78
C PHE A 185 -7.93 15.59 -21.22
N ASP A 186 -9.08 16.15 -21.57
CA ASP A 186 -9.70 16.02 -22.90
C ASP A 186 -9.76 14.55 -23.37
N CYS A 187 -10.24 13.68 -22.48
CA CYS A 187 -10.37 12.25 -22.72
C CYS A 187 -11.82 11.79 -22.57
N LYS A 188 -12.09 10.51 -22.79
CA LYS A 188 -13.42 9.93 -22.61
C LYS A 188 -13.36 8.65 -21.78
N VAL A 189 -14.18 8.58 -20.74
CA VAL A 189 -14.33 7.41 -19.87
C VAL A 189 -15.66 6.72 -20.21
N THR A 190 -15.59 5.55 -20.83
CA THR A 190 -16.78 4.77 -21.18
C THR A 190 -17.00 3.64 -20.19
N ASP A 191 -18.26 3.22 -20.00
CA ASP A 191 -18.60 2.06 -19.17
C ASP A 191 -17.83 0.80 -19.62
N ALA A 192 -17.65 0.63 -20.93
CA ALA A 192 -16.88 -0.50 -21.48
C ALA A 192 -15.40 -0.45 -21.11
N ALA A 193 -14.77 0.73 -21.09
CA ALA A 193 -13.38 0.91 -20.66
C ALA A 193 -13.25 0.65 -19.14
N VAL A 194 -14.19 1.14 -18.34
CA VAL A 194 -14.21 0.89 -16.89
C VAL A 194 -14.40 -0.60 -16.60
N GLU A 195 -15.31 -1.26 -17.31
CA GLU A 195 -15.52 -2.72 -17.18
C GLU A 195 -14.25 -3.51 -17.56
N GLN A 196 -13.53 -3.08 -18.60
CA GLN A 196 -12.25 -3.70 -18.96
C GLN A 196 -11.22 -3.52 -17.85
N GLU A 197 -11.12 -2.33 -17.25
CA GLU A 197 -10.20 -2.09 -16.15
C GLU A 197 -10.58 -2.84 -14.87
N ILE A 198 -11.87 -3.09 -14.61
CA ILE A 198 -12.31 -4.00 -13.54
C ILE A 198 -11.72 -5.40 -13.76
N LYS A 199 -11.82 -5.94 -14.97
CA LYS A 199 -11.25 -7.26 -15.31
C LYS A 199 -9.74 -7.28 -15.16
N ASN A 200 -9.07 -6.23 -15.60
CA ASN A 200 -7.62 -6.05 -15.48
C ASN A 200 -7.19 -5.99 -14.01
N THR A 201 -7.87 -5.20 -13.18
CA THR A 201 -7.62 -5.12 -11.74
C THR A 201 -7.82 -6.48 -11.06
N ASN A 202 -8.91 -7.17 -11.36
CA ASN A 202 -9.18 -8.49 -10.81
C ASN A 202 -8.11 -9.51 -11.19
N LEU A 203 -7.63 -9.51 -12.43
CA LEU A 203 -6.53 -10.37 -12.87
C LEU A 203 -5.25 -10.07 -12.11
N LYS A 204 -4.87 -8.79 -11.99
CA LYS A 204 -3.71 -8.37 -11.22
C LYS A 204 -3.81 -8.81 -9.75
N ASN A 205 -4.95 -8.56 -9.12
CA ASN A 205 -5.18 -8.95 -7.73
C ASN A 205 -5.09 -10.46 -7.54
N LYS A 206 -5.64 -11.25 -8.48
CA LYS A 206 -5.53 -12.70 -8.48
C LYS A 206 -4.07 -13.18 -8.49
N LEU A 207 -3.25 -12.62 -9.38
CA LEU A 207 -1.83 -13.00 -9.49
C LEU A 207 -1.02 -12.57 -8.28
N LEU A 208 -1.26 -11.35 -7.77
CA LEU A 208 -0.62 -10.89 -6.54
C LEU A 208 -1.01 -11.76 -5.33
N ASN A 209 -2.29 -12.15 -5.20
CA ASN A 209 -2.69 -13.06 -4.13
C ASN A 209 -2.03 -14.45 -4.27
N GLN A 210 -1.84 -14.97 -5.48
CA GLN A 210 -1.05 -16.19 -5.68
C GLN A 210 0.41 -16.04 -5.23
N ILE A 211 1.02 -14.87 -5.42
CA ILE A 211 2.36 -14.57 -4.92
C ILE A 211 2.35 -14.50 -3.38
N PHE A 212 1.36 -13.83 -2.81
CA PHE A 212 1.23 -13.70 -1.35
C PHE A 212 0.96 -15.04 -0.65
N ASP A 213 0.33 -15.99 -1.32
CA ASP A 213 0.10 -17.34 -0.80
C ASP A 213 1.43 -18.06 -0.47
N PHE A 214 2.51 -17.73 -1.14
CA PHE A 214 3.84 -18.26 -0.79
C PHE A 214 4.32 -17.80 0.59
N ALA A 215 3.90 -16.62 1.07
CA ALA A 215 4.26 -16.15 2.39
C ALA A 215 3.58 -16.95 3.53
N ALA A 216 2.54 -17.74 3.22
CA ALA A 216 1.93 -18.65 4.18
C ALA A 216 2.74 -19.93 4.39
N LEU A 217 3.72 -20.26 3.52
CA LEU A 217 4.59 -21.43 3.67
C LEU A 217 5.57 -21.27 4.83
N THR A 218 6.00 -22.38 5.40
CA THR A 218 7.03 -22.45 6.44
C THR A 218 8.09 -23.47 6.05
N PRO A 219 9.34 -23.06 5.77
CA PRO A 219 9.86 -21.68 5.75
C PRO A 219 9.27 -20.83 4.60
N CYS A 220 9.33 -19.50 4.74
CA CYS A 220 8.80 -18.54 3.77
C CYS A 220 9.76 -18.32 2.60
N PRO A 221 9.37 -18.48 1.33
CA PRO A 221 10.26 -18.30 0.17
C PRO A 221 10.30 -16.87 -0.38
N ILE A 222 9.57 -15.93 0.21
CA ILE A 222 9.47 -14.54 -0.24
C ILE A 222 9.80 -13.58 0.90
N THR A 223 10.50 -12.50 0.59
CA THR A 223 10.84 -11.44 1.56
C THR A 223 9.76 -10.37 1.63
N TRP A 224 9.70 -9.61 2.75
CA TRP A 224 8.82 -8.44 2.84
C TRP A 224 9.18 -7.39 1.78
N GLN A 225 10.45 -7.25 1.44
CA GLN A 225 10.91 -6.29 0.43
C GLN A 225 10.34 -6.63 -0.96
N GLU A 226 10.34 -7.90 -1.33
CA GLU A 226 9.76 -8.35 -2.60
C GLU A 226 8.24 -8.16 -2.64
N ILE A 227 7.54 -8.44 -1.53
CA ILE A 227 6.11 -8.13 -1.39
C ILE A 227 5.88 -6.64 -1.53
N TYR A 228 6.67 -5.82 -0.84
CA TYR A 228 6.55 -4.36 -0.84
C TYR A 228 6.81 -3.77 -2.22
N ASP A 229 7.84 -4.25 -2.92
CA ASP A 229 8.17 -3.83 -4.28
C ASP A 229 7.02 -4.09 -5.26
N LEU A 230 6.40 -5.27 -5.17
CA LEU A 230 5.25 -5.65 -6.00
C LEU A 230 4.00 -4.84 -5.67
N THR A 231 3.70 -4.67 -4.38
CA THR A 231 2.51 -3.93 -3.95
C THR A 231 2.62 -2.44 -4.27
N TYR A 232 3.81 -1.86 -4.14
CA TYR A 232 4.04 -0.44 -4.43
C TYR A 232 3.93 -0.16 -5.94
N LEU A 233 4.57 -0.98 -6.77
CA LEU A 233 4.46 -0.88 -8.22
C LEU A 233 3.01 -1.10 -8.70
N GLY A 234 2.30 -2.05 -8.10
CA GLY A 234 0.90 -2.37 -8.42
C GLY A 234 -0.08 -1.21 -8.22
N GLN A 235 0.28 -0.20 -7.42
CA GLN A 235 -0.52 1.00 -7.25
C GLN A 235 -0.40 1.97 -8.45
N VAL A 236 0.71 1.95 -9.18
CA VAL A 236 0.97 2.87 -10.30
C VAL A 236 0.90 2.19 -11.66
N ALA A 237 1.42 0.97 -11.78
CA ALA A 237 1.52 0.26 -13.06
C ALA A 237 0.18 -0.36 -13.50
N THR A 238 -0.01 -0.43 -14.82
CA THR A 238 -1.14 -1.14 -15.42
C THR A 238 -1.00 -2.65 -15.23
N THR A 239 -2.10 -3.38 -15.34
CA THR A 239 -2.07 -4.85 -15.30
C THR A 239 -1.27 -5.41 -16.48
N GLU A 240 -1.44 -4.84 -17.66
CA GLU A 240 -0.74 -5.25 -18.89
C GLU A 240 0.78 -5.18 -18.71
N ASP A 241 1.29 -4.06 -18.17
CA ASP A 241 2.74 -3.90 -17.94
C ASP A 241 3.27 -4.83 -16.84
N MET A 242 2.45 -5.17 -15.85
CA MET A 242 2.85 -6.04 -14.73
C MET A 242 2.72 -7.53 -15.04
N LEU A 243 1.84 -7.92 -15.96
CA LEU A 243 1.47 -9.31 -16.18
C LEU A 243 2.66 -10.24 -16.39
N PRO A 244 3.60 -9.96 -17.33
CA PRO A 244 4.77 -10.83 -17.54
C PRO A 244 5.66 -10.96 -16.31
N MET A 245 5.79 -9.88 -15.55
CA MET A 245 6.58 -9.86 -14.31
C MET A 245 5.93 -10.70 -13.21
N LEU A 246 4.60 -10.58 -13.02
CA LEU A 246 3.88 -11.35 -12.01
C LEU A 246 3.93 -12.86 -12.29
N GLU A 247 3.76 -13.25 -13.55
CA GLU A 247 3.87 -14.66 -13.98
C GLU A 247 5.29 -15.22 -13.77
N ASN A 248 6.30 -14.40 -14.08
CA ASN A 248 7.70 -14.76 -13.81
C ASN A 248 7.96 -14.89 -12.29
N CYS A 249 7.44 -13.98 -11.45
CA CYS A 249 7.57 -14.07 -10.00
C CYS A 249 6.97 -15.37 -9.45
N ILE A 250 5.78 -15.76 -9.91
CA ILE A 250 5.14 -17.02 -9.52
C ILE A 250 6.03 -18.22 -9.91
N THR A 251 6.58 -18.21 -11.12
CA THR A 251 7.46 -19.27 -11.61
C THR A 251 8.72 -19.37 -10.75
N ARG A 252 9.37 -18.25 -10.45
CA ARG A 252 10.57 -18.20 -9.62
C ARG A 252 10.29 -18.63 -8.17
N LEU A 253 9.16 -18.27 -7.60
CA LEU A 253 8.77 -18.72 -6.27
C LEU A 253 8.56 -20.23 -6.22
N LYS A 254 7.92 -20.82 -7.23
CA LYS A 254 7.82 -22.29 -7.36
C LYS A 254 9.21 -22.95 -7.45
N GLN A 255 10.14 -22.36 -8.19
CA GLN A 255 11.51 -22.83 -8.28
C GLN A 255 12.26 -22.75 -6.96
N ARG A 256 12.13 -21.61 -6.21
CA ARG A 256 12.70 -21.47 -4.86
C ARG A 256 12.22 -22.58 -3.93
N VAL A 257 10.91 -22.83 -3.91
CA VAL A 257 10.33 -23.91 -3.08
C VAL A 257 10.89 -25.28 -3.49
N ALA A 258 10.96 -25.60 -4.79
CA ALA A 258 11.48 -26.86 -5.29
C ALA A 258 12.98 -27.05 -4.98
N GLN A 259 13.75 -25.98 -4.91
CA GLN A 259 15.18 -25.97 -4.62
C GLN A 259 15.49 -25.83 -3.13
N GLY A 260 14.47 -25.67 -2.26
CA GLY A 260 14.67 -25.46 -0.83
C GLY A 260 15.26 -24.08 -0.49
N VAL A 261 15.07 -23.07 -1.35
CA VAL A 261 15.53 -21.68 -1.14
C VAL A 261 14.44 -20.89 -0.44
N TYR A 262 14.71 -20.49 0.80
CA TYR A 262 13.75 -19.81 1.66
C TYR A 262 14.37 -18.60 2.34
N HIS A 263 13.51 -17.65 2.72
CA HIS A 263 13.82 -16.52 3.58
C HIS A 263 13.50 -16.92 5.04
N GLY A 264 14.51 -16.94 5.90
CA GLY A 264 14.39 -17.42 7.28
C GLY A 264 14.39 -18.96 7.39
N HIS A 265 14.16 -19.44 8.60
CA HIS A 265 14.14 -20.85 8.96
C HIS A 265 12.74 -21.30 9.36
N LYS A 266 12.54 -22.63 9.51
CA LYS A 266 11.26 -23.18 9.98
C LYS A 266 10.86 -22.70 11.38
N ASP A 267 11.86 -22.35 12.21
CA ASP A 267 11.68 -21.88 13.59
C ASP A 267 11.78 -20.34 13.70
N SER A 268 11.89 -19.61 12.58
CA SER A 268 11.89 -18.14 12.60
C SER A 268 10.53 -17.62 13.02
N PRO A 269 10.44 -16.64 13.96
CA PRO A 269 9.17 -16.03 14.34
C PRO A 269 8.45 -15.43 13.12
N ARG A 270 7.22 -15.83 12.92
CA ARG A 270 6.37 -15.34 11.83
C ARG A 270 5.66 -14.06 12.26
N VAL A 271 5.83 -12.98 11.56
CA VAL A 271 5.35 -11.65 11.96
C VAL A 271 4.30 -11.14 10.99
N LEU A 272 3.15 -10.76 11.52
CA LEU A 272 2.16 -9.95 10.84
C LEU A 272 2.34 -8.50 11.24
N VAL A 273 2.50 -7.61 10.25
CA VAL A 273 2.56 -6.16 10.48
C VAL A 273 1.25 -5.53 10.03
N THR A 274 0.57 -4.85 10.93
CA THR A 274 -0.68 -4.12 10.69
C THR A 274 -0.57 -2.67 11.13
N GLY A 275 -1.59 -1.86 10.89
CA GLY A 275 -1.68 -0.49 11.39
C GLY A 275 -1.72 0.58 10.30
N CYS A 276 -0.92 1.64 10.46
CA CYS A 276 -0.85 2.73 9.50
C CYS A 276 -0.09 2.33 8.22
N PRO A 277 -0.24 3.07 7.13
CA PRO A 277 0.63 2.91 5.97
C PRO A 277 2.11 3.07 6.34
N VAL A 278 2.96 2.18 5.84
CA VAL A 278 4.40 2.18 6.08
C VAL A 278 5.11 2.35 4.74
N GLY A 279 6.08 3.25 4.68
CA GLY A 279 6.87 3.52 3.48
C GLY A 279 8.08 4.39 3.79
N GLY A 280 9.00 4.59 2.84
CA GLY A 280 10.19 5.42 2.99
C GLY A 280 10.94 5.16 4.29
N ASP A 281 11.17 6.22 5.09
CA ASP A 281 11.91 6.12 6.37
C ASP A 281 11.23 5.20 7.41
N ALA A 282 9.92 4.98 7.32
CA ALA A 282 9.20 4.10 8.23
C ALA A 282 9.45 2.61 7.97
N THR A 283 10.02 2.22 6.83
CA THR A 283 10.40 0.82 6.52
C THR A 283 11.49 0.28 7.43
N LYS A 284 12.15 1.15 8.20
CA LYS A 284 13.07 0.73 9.28
C LYS A 284 12.46 -0.28 10.25
N VAL A 285 11.12 -0.23 10.47
CA VAL A 285 10.42 -1.21 11.31
C VAL A 285 10.56 -2.62 10.74
N PHE A 286 10.43 -2.79 9.43
CA PHE A 286 10.59 -4.08 8.77
C PHE A 286 12.01 -4.62 8.88
N LYS A 287 12.99 -3.74 8.73
CA LYS A 287 14.42 -4.10 8.86
C LYS A 287 14.73 -4.59 10.29
N VAL A 288 14.25 -3.86 11.31
CA VAL A 288 14.44 -4.24 12.72
C VAL A 288 13.81 -5.61 13.02
N ILE A 289 12.63 -5.91 12.46
CA ILE A 289 11.97 -7.21 12.62
C ILE A 289 12.84 -8.33 12.04
N GLU A 290 13.37 -8.16 10.83
CA GLU A 290 14.23 -9.16 10.20
C GLU A 290 15.60 -9.28 10.89
N GLU A 291 16.20 -8.16 11.30
CA GLU A 291 17.46 -8.16 12.08
C GLU A 291 17.31 -8.89 13.44
N ALA A 292 16.10 -8.87 14.00
CA ALA A 292 15.76 -9.67 15.19
C ALA A 292 15.46 -11.14 14.87
N GLY A 293 15.58 -11.59 13.62
CA GLY A 293 15.34 -12.96 13.17
C GLY A 293 13.89 -13.29 12.82
N GLY A 294 13.00 -12.31 12.83
CA GLY A 294 11.60 -12.46 12.43
C GLY A 294 11.42 -12.51 10.90
N VAL A 295 10.39 -13.21 10.45
CA VAL A 295 10.00 -13.26 9.04
C VAL A 295 8.62 -12.60 8.89
N ILE A 296 8.55 -11.51 8.12
CA ILE A 296 7.29 -10.84 7.87
C ILE A 296 6.50 -11.65 6.84
N VAL A 297 5.37 -12.21 7.26
CA VAL A 297 4.51 -13.06 6.43
C VAL A 297 3.28 -12.34 5.90
N TYR A 298 2.91 -11.20 6.49
CA TYR A 298 1.82 -10.37 6.00
C TYR A 298 2.02 -8.89 6.34
N LEU A 299 1.76 -8.03 5.35
CA LEU A 299 1.75 -6.58 5.49
C LEU A 299 0.30 -6.08 5.34
N ASP A 300 -0.41 -5.89 6.48
CA ASP A 300 -1.78 -5.36 6.52
C ASP A 300 -1.78 -3.83 6.52
N ALA A 301 -1.38 -3.23 5.42
CA ALA A 301 -1.36 -1.79 5.22
C ALA A 301 -1.79 -1.41 3.80
N CYS A 302 -2.13 -0.13 3.57
CA CYS A 302 -2.47 0.37 2.23
C CYS A 302 -1.30 0.26 1.24
N THR A 303 -0.08 0.29 1.73
CA THR A 303 1.16 0.07 0.96
C THR A 303 1.54 -1.42 0.86
N GLY A 304 0.76 -2.31 1.44
CA GLY A 304 0.99 -3.75 1.48
C GLY A 304 -0.11 -4.56 0.81
N MET A 305 -0.32 -5.76 1.32
CA MET A 305 -1.19 -6.79 0.72
C MET A 305 -2.68 -6.44 0.81
N LYS A 306 -3.10 -5.63 1.78
CA LYS A 306 -4.49 -5.21 2.00
C LYS A 306 -5.15 -4.64 0.73
N SER A 307 -4.45 -3.84 -0.04
CA SER A 307 -4.99 -3.17 -1.23
C SER A 307 -5.43 -4.15 -2.33
N TYR A 308 -4.97 -5.39 -2.27
CA TYR A 308 -5.20 -6.42 -3.28
C TYR A 308 -6.12 -7.57 -2.82
N SER A 309 -6.66 -7.50 -1.60
CA SER A 309 -7.40 -8.59 -0.95
C SER A 309 -8.81 -8.84 -1.49
N GLY A 310 -9.31 -8.03 -2.43
CA GLY A 310 -10.69 -8.18 -2.91
C GLY A 310 -10.82 -8.05 -4.42
N PHE A 311 -12.01 -8.46 -4.90
CA PHE A 311 -12.37 -8.41 -6.32
C PHE A 311 -13.61 -7.53 -6.54
N ILE A 312 -13.67 -6.87 -7.69
CA ILE A 312 -14.81 -6.09 -8.13
C ILE A 312 -15.73 -7.01 -8.96
N GLU A 313 -17.02 -6.96 -8.73
CA GLU A 313 -17.98 -7.71 -9.54
C GLU A 313 -17.92 -7.22 -11.00
N ALA A 314 -17.58 -8.13 -11.91
CA ALA A 314 -17.46 -7.82 -13.34
C ALA A 314 -18.75 -8.19 -14.08
N ASN A 315 -18.91 -7.66 -15.31
CA ASN A 315 -20.04 -7.87 -16.20
C ASN A 315 -21.37 -7.39 -15.60
N THR A 316 -21.32 -6.32 -14.80
CA THR A 316 -22.52 -5.69 -14.22
C THR A 316 -23.13 -4.68 -15.18
N LYS A 317 -24.41 -4.30 -14.95
CA LYS A 317 -25.07 -3.24 -15.71
C LYS A 317 -24.50 -1.85 -15.40
N ASP A 318 -23.91 -1.69 -14.22
CA ASP A 318 -23.32 -0.44 -13.74
C ASP A 318 -21.94 -0.72 -13.13
N PRO A 319 -20.86 -0.56 -13.91
CA PRO A 319 -19.49 -0.81 -13.44
C PRO A 319 -19.08 0.19 -12.34
N PHE A 320 -19.59 1.41 -12.34
CA PHE A 320 -19.30 2.41 -11.30
C PHE A 320 -19.90 1.99 -9.95
N ALA A 321 -21.11 1.45 -9.96
CA ALA A 321 -21.74 0.92 -8.75
C ALA A 321 -21.01 -0.34 -8.25
N ALA A 322 -20.48 -1.18 -9.14
CA ALA A 322 -19.66 -2.33 -8.77
C ALA A 322 -18.35 -1.90 -8.08
N ILE A 323 -17.67 -0.91 -8.62
CA ILE A 323 -16.50 -0.28 -8.00
C ILE A 323 -16.87 0.29 -6.62
N SER A 324 -17.97 1.04 -6.53
CA SER A 324 -18.44 1.65 -5.28
C SER A 324 -18.63 0.60 -4.18
N ARG A 325 -19.33 -0.50 -4.47
CA ARG A 325 -19.52 -1.60 -3.50
C ARG A 325 -18.20 -2.13 -2.98
N ARG A 326 -17.28 -2.47 -3.88
CA ARG A 326 -15.98 -3.04 -3.50
C ARG A 326 -15.14 -2.06 -2.67
N TYR A 327 -15.13 -0.77 -3.04
CA TYR A 327 -14.32 0.21 -2.34
C TYR A 327 -14.84 0.51 -0.93
N LEU A 328 -16.16 0.52 -0.73
CA LEU A 328 -16.76 0.66 0.61
C LEU A 328 -16.53 -0.59 1.50
N GLU A 329 -16.11 -1.71 0.93
CA GLU A 329 -15.70 -2.91 1.67
C GLU A 329 -14.26 -2.89 2.16
N ILE A 330 -13.44 -1.91 1.75
CA ILE A 330 -12.05 -1.81 2.21
C ILE A 330 -12.03 -1.72 3.75
N PRO A 331 -11.34 -2.65 4.45
CA PRO A 331 -11.33 -2.70 5.92
C PRO A 331 -10.40 -1.62 6.49
N CYS A 332 -10.77 -0.35 6.28
CA CYS A 332 -10.00 0.81 6.70
C CYS A 332 -10.46 1.32 8.07
N SER A 333 -9.53 1.88 8.83
CA SER A 333 -9.80 2.46 10.16
C SER A 333 -10.73 3.69 10.12
N CYS A 334 -10.93 4.34 8.95
CA CYS A 334 -11.85 5.47 8.81
C CYS A 334 -13.33 5.04 8.75
N MET A 335 -13.62 3.76 8.56
CA MET A 335 -15.00 3.25 8.50
C MET A 335 -15.60 3.02 9.89
N THR A 336 -16.91 3.24 10.04
CA THR A 336 -17.66 3.11 11.31
C THR A 336 -18.99 2.41 11.06
N PRO A 337 -19.33 1.31 11.80
CA PRO A 337 -18.43 0.53 12.67
C PRO A 337 -17.35 -0.20 11.88
N ASN A 338 -16.18 -0.44 12.48
CA ASN A 338 -15.05 -1.07 11.78
C ASN A 338 -14.89 -2.56 12.14
N THR A 339 -15.98 -3.28 12.24
CA THR A 339 -15.99 -4.72 12.55
C THR A 339 -15.36 -5.56 11.44
N ARG A 340 -15.52 -5.13 10.18
CA ARG A 340 -14.94 -5.80 9.01
C ARG A 340 -13.40 -5.91 9.09
N ARG A 341 -12.73 -4.89 9.63
CA ARG A 341 -11.26 -4.93 9.82
C ARG A 341 -10.84 -6.06 10.75
N LEU A 342 -11.57 -6.28 11.84
CA LEU A 342 -11.28 -7.36 12.79
C LEU A 342 -11.52 -8.72 12.15
N THR A 343 -12.64 -8.89 11.47
CA THR A 343 -12.96 -10.14 10.76
C THR A 343 -11.94 -10.49 9.68
N GLU A 344 -11.45 -9.50 8.93
CA GLU A 344 -10.39 -9.73 7.94
C GLU A 344 -9.05 -10.07 8.61
N LEU A 345 -8.73 -9.43 9.74
CA LEU A 345 -7.52 -9.74 10.49
C LEU A 345 -7.55 -11.18 11.03
N ASP A 346 -8.69 -11.67 11.53
CA ASP A 346 -8.87 -13.05 11.96
C ASP A 346 -8.57 -14.05 10.82
N LYS A 347 -9.11 -13.79 9.62
CA LYS A 347 -8.83 -14.64 8.43
C LYS A 347 -7.35 -14.63 8.05
N ILE A 348 -6.70 -13.46 8.14
CA ILE A 348 -5.26 -13.32 7.87
C ILE A 348 -4.45 -14.13 8.88
N ILE A 349 -4.77 -14.03 10.17
CA ILE A 349 -4.12 -14.79 11.24
C ILE A 349 -4.30 -16.29 11.01
N GLU A 350 -5.50 -16.75 10.69
CA GLU A 350 -5.77 -18.15 10.40
C GLU A 350 -4.93 -18.69 9.23
N LYS A 351 -4.85 -17.90 8.14
CA LYS A 351 -4.15 -18.30 6.91
C LYS A 351 -2.63 -18.26 7.05
N TYR A 352 -2.09 -17.16 7.57
CA TYR A 352 -0.63 -16.91 7.60
C TYR A 352 0.03 -17.38 8.89
N LYS A 353 -0.75 -17.70 9.93
CA LYS A 353 -0.30 -18.24 11.23
C LYS A 353 0.90 -17.48 11.80
N PRO A 354 0.76 -16.17 12.04
CA PRO A 354 1.81 -15.39 12.66
C PRO A 354 1.97 -15.79 14.14
N ASP A 355 3.21 -15.81 14.62
CA ASP A 355 3.52 -15.95 16.06
C ASP A 355 3.39 -14.60 16.77
N VAL A 356 3.59 -13.49 16.03
CA VAL A 356 3.58 -12.12 16.55
C VAL A 356 2.81 -11.20 15.62
N VAL A 357 1.99 -10.32 16.20
CA VAL A 357 1.32 -9.21 15.49
C VAL A 357 1.93 -7.89 15.96
N ILE A 358 2.46 -7.11 15.03
CA ILE A 358 3.02 -5.78 15.30
C ILE A 358 2.10 -4.73 14.69
N ASP A 359 1.47 -3.91 15.55
CA ASP A 359 0.64 -2.79 15.13
C ASP A 359 1.48 -1.51 15.09
N VAL A 360 1.70 -0.99 13.88
CA VAL A 360 2.47 0.23 13.64
C VAL A 360 1.55 1.44 13.66
N CYS A 361 1.82 2.39 14.55
CA CYS A 361 1.10 3.64 14.64
C CYS A 361 1.99 4.83 14.29
N CYS A 362 1.50 5.70 13.42
CA CYS A 362 1.97 7.09 13.39
C CYS A 362 1.34 7.85 14.57
N THR A 363 2.14 8.57 15.33
CA THR A 363 1.73 9.30 16.55
C THR A 363 0.47 10.12 16.36
N PRO A 364 -0.35 10.31 17.37
CA PRO A 364 -1.54 9.52 17.69
C PRO A 364 -2.61 9.69 16.62
N VAL A 365 -2.76 8.70 15.77
CA VAL A 365 -3.96 8.63 14.92
C VAL A 365 -5.07 8.01 15.76
N ILE A 366 -5.96 8.83 16.27
CA ILE A 366 -7.09 8.44 17.14
C ILE A 366 -7.89 7.27 16.52
N LEU A 367 -8.07 7.26 15.21
CA LEU A 367 -8.80 6.20 14.49
C LEU A 367 -8.17 4.80 14.66
N ILE A 368 -6.84 4.70 14.65
CA ILE A 368 -6.15 3.43 14.85
C ILE A 368 -6.16 3.03 16.32
N MET A 369 -5.98 4.01 17.21
CA MET A 369 -6.02 3.74 18.65
C MET A 369 -7.40 3.27 19.13
N SER A 370 -8.50 3.81 18.61
CA SER A 370 -9.86 3.37 18.99
C SER A 370 -10.13 1.90 18.60
N ASN A 371 -9.48 1.40 17.57
CA ASN A 371 -9.59 0.00 17.14
C ASN A 371 -8.69 -0.97 17.94
N ARG A 372 -7.70 -0.47 18.68
CA ARG A 372 -6.85 -1.31 19.56
C ARG A 372 -7.57 -1.79 20.82
N GLN A 373 -8.61 -1.09 21.23
CA GLN A 373 -9.38 -1.40 22.45
C GLN A 373 -10.48 -2.46 22.21
N ARG A 374 -10.64 -2.93 21.00
CA ARG A 374 -11.58 -3.97 20.61
C ARG A 374 -10.84 -5.24 20.21
#